data_41daa53d1258ff31ad9b05f67d3bbb45
#
_entry.id   41daa53d1258ff31ad9b05f67d3bbb45
#
_cell.length_a   1.000
_cell.length_b   1.000
_cell.length_c   1.000
_cell.angle_alpha   90.00
_cell.angle_beta   90.00
_cell.angle_gamma   90.00
#
_symmetry.space_group_name_H-M   'P 1'
#
loop_
_entity.id
_entity.type
_entity.pdbx_description
1 polymer ?
#
loop_
_entity_poly.entity_id
_entity_poly.type
_entity_poly.pdbx_seq_one_letter_code
_entity_poly.pdbx_strand_id
1 'polypeptide(L)'
;MTSLWRRDILASVPVTATMVLSGIATPSRVLAASSDTPNTKANTIGTNTVTTITTKDGVQIYYKDWGHGQPVVFHHGWPLSADDWDAQMLFFVQHGYRVVAFDRRGHGRSSQVSDGHDMDHYAADAAAVVEHLNLRDAVHIGHSTGGGEVARYVARHGNGRVTKAVLMSAVPPIMVKTPSNPDGLPIEVFDGLRKSLAANRAQFYRDVPSGPFYGFNRPGAKPLEGVIGNWWRQGMIGGAKAQYDGIKAFSETDFTEDLRNIHVPTLVMHGDDDQIVPYKDAALLSVKLLKHATLKIYPGFPHGMLTTHADTINQDLLTFVKE
;
A
#
# COMPACT_ATOMS: atom_id res chain seq x y z
N MET A 1 27.94 6.90 -5.44
CA MET A 1 26.93 5.91 -5.90
C MET A 1 25.61 6.65 -6.14
N THR A 2 25.50 7.41 -7.22
CA THR A 2 24.42 8.39 -7.42
C THR A 2 23.90 8.42 -8.84
N SER A 3 23.91 7.29 -9.59
CA SER A 3 23.70 7.40 -11.03
C SER A 3 22.53 6.60 -11.62
N LEU A 4 21.88 5.73 -10.91
CA LEU A 4 20.86 4.82 -11.50
C LEU A 4 19.45 5.43 -11.57
N TRP A 5 19.03 6.22 -10.59
CA TRP A 5 17.72 6.89 -10.60
C TRP A 5 17.58 7.99 -11.68
N ARG A 6 18.67 8.60 -12.09
CA ARG A 6 18.63 9.74 -13.03
C ARG A 6 18.46 9.35 -14.50
N ARG A 7 18.70 8.10 -14.89
CA ARG A 7 18.74 7.72 -16.32
C ARG A 7 17.53 6.95 -16.82
N ASP A 8 16.91 6.09 -16.00
CA ASP A 8 15.95 5.11 -16.53
C ASP A 8 14.48 5.54 -16.47
N ILE A 9 14.12 6.53 -15.65
CA ILE A 9 12.74 7.05 -15.57
C ILE A 9 12.48 8.21 -16.55
N LEU A 10 13.52 8.88 -17.03
CA LEU A 10 13.37 10.07 -17.90
C LEU A 10 13.69 9.81 -19.39
N ALA A 11 14.07 8.62 -19.79
CA ALA A 11 14.42 8.32 -21.17
C ALA A 11 13.40 7.37 -21.81
N SER A 12 12.74 7.87 -22.83
CA SER A 12 11.98 7.21 -23.88
C SER A 12 10.46 7.31 -23.83
N VAL A 13 9.93 8.17 -24.67
CA VAL A 13 8.67 7.94 -25.40
C VAL A 13 8.88 8.41 -26.84
N PRO A 14 8.86 7.54 -27.83
CA PRO A 14 8.42 7.91 -29.17
C PRO A 14 6.94 7.59 -29.32
N VAL A 15 6.14 8.61 -29.55
CA VAL A 15 4.73 8.51 -29.95
C VAL A 15 4.66 8.05 -31.39
N THR A 16 4.06 6.88 -31.63
CA THR A 16 3.52 6.56 -32.94
C THR A 16 2.07 6.14 -32.77
N ALA A 17 1.17 7.03 -33.18
CA ALA A 17 -0.26 6.77 -33.26
C ALA A 17 -0.57 6.02 -34.55
N THR A 18 -1.25 4.88 -34.46
CA THR A 18 -1.93 4.26 -35.58
C THR A 18 -3.41 4.06 -35.23
N MET A 19 -4.26 4.84 -35.88
CA MET A 19 -5.71 4.65 -35.87
C MET A 19 -6.10 3.46 -36.69
N VAL A 20 -6.96 2.60 -36.13
CA VAL A 20 -7.79 1.66 -36.90
C VAL A 20 -9.25 1.84 -36.46
N LEU A 21 -10.06 2.32 -37.40
CA LEU A 21 -11.51 2.35 -37.33
C LEU A 21 -12.07 1.01 -37.83
N SER A 22 -13.03 0.43 -37.12
CA SER A 22 -14.15 -0.28 -37.74
C SER A 22 -15.16 -0.84 -36.72
N GLY A 23 -16.43 -0.62 -36.99
CA GLY A 23 -17.50 -1.60 -36.88
C GLY A 23 -18.61 -1.30 -35.89
N ILE A 24 -19.67 -0.64 -36.38
CA ILE A 24 -20.96 -0.44 -35.70
C ILE A 24 -21.78 -1.75 -35.81
N ALA A 25 -22.29 -2.28 -34.70
CA ALA A 25 -23.32 -3.30 -34.66
C ALA A 25 -24.54 -2.82 -33.88
N THR A 26 -25.72 -2.95 -34.51
CA THR A 26 -27.04 -2.54 -34.04
C THR A 26 -27.67 -3.50 -33.02
N PRO A 27 -28.57 -3.02 -32.13
CA PRO A 27 -29.16 -3.84 -31.09
C PRO A 27 -30.45 -4.56 -31.58
N SER A 28 -30.59 -5.84 -31.27
CA SER A 28 -31.82 -6.60 -31.43
C SER A 28 -32.71 -6.48 -30.23
N ARG A 29 -34.02 -6.20 -30.52
CA ARG A 29 -35.14 -6.19 -29.56
C ARG A 29 -35.41 -7.60 -29.06
N VAL A 30 -35.62 -7.77 -27.78
CA VAL A 30 -36.27 -8.96 -27.18
C VAL A 30 -37.63 -8.57 -26.62
N LEU A 31 -38.65 -9.33 -27.05
CA LEU A 31 -40.05 -9.23 -26.68
C LEU A 31 -40.29 -9.74 -25.25
N ALA A 32 -41.18 -9.05 -24.55
CA ALA A 32 -41.68 -9.48 -23.26
C ALA A 32 -42.71 -10.62 -23.39
N ALA A 33 -42.60 -11.60 -22.52
CA ALA A 33 -43.64 -12.58 -22.24
C ALA A 33 -43.97 -12.56 -20.75
N SER A 34 -45.25 -12.34 -20.46
CA SER A 34 -45.85 -12.40 -19.12
C SER A 34 -46.25 -13.86 -18.82
N SER A 35 -46.03 -14.34 -17.57
CA SER A 35 -47.00 -15.21 -16.88
C SER A 35 -46.50 -15.60 -15.47
N ASP A 36 -47.40 -15.39 -14.53
CA ASP A 36 -47.76 -16.18 -13.34
C ASP A 36 -46.71 -16.68 -12.36
N THR A 37 -46.86 -16.20 -11.15
CA THR A 37 -46.24 -16.63 -9.91
C THR A 37 -46.63 -18.05 -9.48
N PRO A 38 -45.71 -18.75 -8.80
CA PRO A 38 -46.04 -19.26 -7.49
C PRO A 38 -45.04 -18.81 -6.40
N ASN A 39 -45.62 -18.52 -5.27
CA ASN A 39 -45.07 -18.16 -3.99
C ASN A 39 -44.00 -19.16 -3.54
N THR A 40 -42.74 -18.84 -3.71
CA THR A 40 -41.60 -19.52 -3.09
C THR A 40 -40.93 -18.55 -2.12
N LYS A 41 -40.83 -18.98 -0.86
CA LYS A 41 -40.12 -18.29 0.23
C LYS A 41 -38.83 -17.72 -0.32
N ALA A 42 -38.72 -16.40 -0.28
CA ALA A 42 -37.51 -15.71 -0.63
C ALA A 42 -36.39 -16.21 0.28
N ASN A 43 -35.49 -17.03 -0.28
CA ASN A 43 -34.13 -17.10 0.25
C ASN A 43 -33.60 -15.68 0.18
N THR A 44 -33.42 -15.07 1.34
CA THR A 44 -32.68 -13.82 1.48
C THR A 44 -31.27 -14.09 0.98
N ILE A 45 -31.01 -13.81 -0.29
CA ILE A 45 -29.66 -13.64 -0.81
C ILE A 45 -29.09 -12.52 0.06
N GLY A 46 -28.09 -12.87 0.85
CA GLY A 46 -27.43 -11.90 1.72
C GLY A 46 -27.10 -10.66 0.91
N THR A 47 -27.57 -9.51 1.38
CA THR A 47 -27.17 -8.23 0.83
C THR A 47 -25.66 -8.22 0.79
N ASN A 48 -25.06 -8.10 -0.41
CA ASN A 48 -23.64 -7.81 -0.58
C ASN A 48 -23.41 -6.40 0.01
N THR A 49 -23.30 -6.32 1.32
CA THR A 49 -22.91 -5.07 2.00
C THR A 49 -21.45 -4.86 1.68
N VAL A 50 -21.16 -3.87 0.83
CA VAL A 50 -19.80 -3.37 0.67
C VAL A 50 -19.31 -3.00 2.07
N THR A 51 -18.23 -3.63 2.52
CA THR A 51 -17.71 -3.46 3.87
C THR A 51 -16.97 -2.12 3.93
N THR A 52 -17.68 -1.09 4.39
CA THR A 52 -17.15 0.28 4.54
C THR A 52 -17.50 0.84 5.91
N ILE A 53 -16.66 1.75 6.37
CA ILE A 53 -16.96 2.66 7.48
C ILE A 53 -17.03 4.08 6.95
N THR A 54 -17.70 4.97 7.69
CA THR A 54 -17.69 6.41 7.44
C THR A 54 -16.87 7.09 8.53
N THR A 55 -15.85 7.83 8.15
CA THR A 55 -15.01 8.61 9.06
C THR A 55 -15.73 9.85 9.57
N LYS A 56 -15.15 10.57 10.55
CA LYS A 56 -15.76 11.77 11.13
C LYS A 56 -15.96 12.91 10.12
N ASP A 57 -15.11 12.97 9.10
CA ASP A 57 -15.17 13.93 7.99
C ASP A 57 -15.98 13.43 6.78
N GLY A 58 -16.68 12.30 6.94
CA GLY A 58 -17.63 11.78 5.94
C GLY A 58 -17.02 10.91 4.85
N VAL A 59 -15.73 10.57 4.93
CA VAL A 59 -15.06 9.72 3.96
C VAL A 59 -15.41 8.26 4.21
N GLN A 60 -15.78 7.53 3.16
CA GLN A 60 -16.01 6.09 3.25
C GLN A 60 -14.70 5.34 3.03
N ILE A 61 -14.32 4.52 4.00
CA ILE A 61 -13.14 3.67 3.97
C ILE A 61 -13.58 2.23 3.79
N TYR A 62 -13.17 1.63 2.67
CA TYR A 62 -13.39 0.21 2.40
C TYR A 62 -12.39 -0.64 3.19
N TYR A 63 -12.83 -1.78 3.72
CA TYR A 63 -11.95 -2.74 4.37
C TYR A 63 -12.33 -4.19 4.07
N LYS A 64 -11.36 -5.10 4.21
CA LYS A 64 -11.49 -6.55 4.28
C LYS A 64 -11.29 -6.98 5.73
N ASP A 65 -12.07 -7.95 6.20
CA ASP A 65 -12.00 -8.50 7.56
C ASP A 65 -12.29 -9.99 7.47
N TRP A 66 -11.26 -10.81 7.63
CA TRP A 66 -11.37 -12.26 7.46
C TRP A 66 -10.80 -13.00 8.67
N GLY A 67 -11.37 -14.19 8.95
CA GLY A 67 -10.91 -15.08 10.01
C GLY A 67 -11.29 -14.60 11.40
N HIS A 68 -10.58 -15.11 12.41
CA HIS A 68 -10.79 -14.83 13.83
C HIS A 68 -9.46 -15.02 14.57
N GLY A 69 -9.40 -14.65 15.85
CA GLY A 69 -8.17 -14.69 16.66
C GLY A 69 -7.54 -13.32 16.82
N GLN A 70 -6.22 -13.27 17.10
CA GLN A 70 -5.49 -12.02 17.25
C GLN A 70 -5.52 -11.22 15.94
N PRO A 71 -5.86 -9.92 15.98
CA PRO A 71 -5.92 -9.11 14.76
C PRO A 71 -4.53 -8.79 14.20
N VAL A 72 -4.38 -8.96 12.88
CA VAL A 72 -3.26 -8.45 12.09
C VAL A 72 -3.82 -7.46 11.08
N VAL A 73 -3.38 -6.20 11.16
CA VAL A 73 -3.88 -5.09 10.34
C VAL A 73 -2.81 -4.70 9.33
N PHE A 74 -3.17 -4.69 8.05
CA PHE A 74 -2.26 -4.43 6.94
C PHE A 74 -2.51 -3.06 6.32
N HIS A 75 -1.42 -2.29 6.13
CA HIS A 75 -1.40 -0.95 5.57
C HIS A 75 -0.63 -0.96 4.24
N HIS A 76 -1.32 -0.70 3.14
CA HIS A 76 -0.75 -0.80 1.80
C HIS A 76 0.19 0.34 1.43
N GLY A 77 1.10 0.08 0.47
CA GLY A 77 1.97 1.08 -0.15
C GLY A 77 1.23 1.99 -1.13
N TRP A 78 1.89 3.09 -1.54
CA TRP A 78 1.41 3.93 -2.64
C TRP A 78 1.76 3.29 -3.99
N PRO A 79 0.88 3.33 -5.00
CA PRO A 79 -0.50 3.82 -5.05
C PRO A 79 -1.53 2.69 -4.95
N LEU A 80 -1.22 1.67 -4.17
CA LEU A 80 -1.90 0.38 -4.13
C LEU A 80 -3.21 0.42 -3.32
N SER A 81 -3.70 -0.73 -2.92
CA SER A 81 -4.93 -0.95 -2.16
C SER A 81 -4.76 -2.14 -1.20
N ALA A 82 -5.78 -2.47 -0.43
CA ALA A 82 -5.82 -3.66 0.42
C ALA A 82 -5.57 -4.98 -0.36
N ASP A 83 -5.74 -4.97 -1.69
CA ASP A 83 -5.51 -6.15 -2.53
C ASP A 83 -4.03 -6.53 -2.66
N ASP A 84 -3.11 -5.61 -2.33
CA ASP A 84 -1.68 -5.90 -2.29
C ASP A 84 -1.30 -6.93 -1.21
N TRP A 85 -2.15 -7.03 -0.18
CA TRP A 85 -1.96 -7.92 0.96
C TRP A 85 -2.68 -9.27 0.87
N ASP A 86 -3.34 -9.59 -0.25
CA ASP A 86 -4.17 -10.80 -0.37
C ASP A 86 -3.40 -12.09 -0.04
N ALA A 87 -2.15 -12.20 -0.48
CA ALA A 87 -1.30 -13.36 -0.20
C ALA A 87 -1.00 -13.50 1.30
N GLN A 88 -0.63 -12.39 1.96
CA GLN A 88 -0.37 -12.35 3.40
C GLN A 88 -1.64 -12.61 4.20
N MET A 89 -2.76 -11.99 3.81
CA MET A 89 -4.05 -12.20 4.47
C MET A 89 -4.47 -13.66 4.44
N LEU A 90 -4.41 -14.31 3.28
CA LEU A 90 -4.74 -15.75 3.14
C LEU A 90 -3.80 -16.61 3.99
N PHE A 91 -2.52 -16.29 4.00
CA PHE A 91 -1.53 -17.00 4.82
C PHE A 91 -1.87 -16.89 6.31
N PHE A 92 -2.12 -15.69 6.83
CA PHE A 92 -2.40 -15.48 8.25
C PHE A 92 -3.76 -16.05 8.69
N VAL A 93 -4.79 -15.99 7.83
CA VAL A 93 -6.08 -16.68 8.12
C VAL A 93 -5.88 -18.18 8.31
N GLN A 94 -5.06 -18.82 7.46
CA GLN A 94 -4.75 -20.26 7.59
C GLN A 94 -3.97 -20.59 8.87
N HIS A 95 -3.33 -19.58 9.48
CA HIS A 95 -2.61 -19.73 10.75
C HIS A 95 -3.41 -19.29 11.98
N GLY A 96 -4.72 -19.04 11.82
CA GLY A 96 -5.64 -18.77 12.94
C GLY A 96 -5.68 -17.31 13.41
N TYR A 97 -5.31 -16.36 12.54
CA TYR A 97 -5.39 -14.93 12.83
C TYR A 97 -6.64 -14.29 12.19
N ARG A 98 -7.15 -13.25 12.82
CA ARG A 98 -8.07 -12.31 12.17
C ARG A 98 -7.24 -11.31 11.38
N VAL A 99 -7.52 -11.15 10.10
CA VAL A 99 -6.77 -10.26 9.22
C VAL A 99 -7.66 -9.13 8.71
N VAL A 100 -7.15 -7.92 8.81
CA VAL A 100 -7.84 -6.72 8.35
C VAL A 100 -6.92 -5.94 7.42
N ALA A 101 -7.41 -5.54 6.25
CA ALA A 101 -6.74 -4.61 5.36
C ALA A 101 -7.77 -3.61 4.85
N PHE A 102 -7.39 -2.36 4.65
CA PHE A 102 -8.29 -1.32 4.18
C PHE A 102 -7.67 -0.52 3.04
N ASP A 103 -8.51 0.02 2.19
CA ASP A 103 -8.09 0.95 1.15
C ASP A 103 -8.01 2.36 1.77
N ARG A 104 -6.83 2.99 1.74
CA ARG A 104 -6.63 4.37 2.20
C ARG A 104 -7.57 5.31 1.44
N ARG A 105 -8.01 6.43 2.06
CA ARG A 105 -8.77 7.46 1.33
C ARG A 105 -8.12 7.81 0.00
N GLY A 106 -8.92 7.97 -1.05
CA GLY A 106 -8.44 8.24 -2.39
C GLY A 106 -7.80 7.05 -3.11
N HIS A 107 -7.74 5.87 -2.51
CA HIS A 107 -7.18 4.64 -3.09
C HIS A 107 -8.25 3.54 -3.19
N GLY A 108 -8.05 2.61 -4.11
CA GLY A 108 -8.89 1.43 -4.24
C GLY A 108 -10.39 1.76 -4.28
N ARG A 109 -11.16 1.14 -3.38
CA ARG A 109 -12.62 1.24 -3.26
C ARG A 109 -13.09 2.29 -2.26
N SER A 110 -12.16 2.95 -1.55
CA SER A 110 -12.47 4.07 -0.66
C SER A 110 -12.85 5.33 -1.42
N SER A 111 -13.56 6.26 -0.75
CA SER A 111 -13.97 7.54 -1.35
C SER A 111 -12.79 8.28 -1.97
N GLN A 112 -12.96 8.72 -3.21
CA GLN A 112 -11.99 9.52 -3.94
C GLN A 112 -12.23 11.00 -3.68
N VAL A 113 -11.84 11.45 -2.49
CA VAL A 113 -11.95 12.85 -2.07
C VAL A 113 -10.85 13.73 -2.67
N SER A 114 -11.05 15.06 -2.67
CA SER A 114 -10.11 16.03 -3.23
C SER A 114 -8.95 16.38 -2.31
N ASP A 115 -9.09 16.13 -1.00
CA ASP A 115 -8.18 16.60 0.06
C ASP A 115 -7.99 15.57 1.18
N GLY A 116 -7.16 15.92 2.18
CA GLY A 116 -6.84 15.03 3.29
C GLY A 116 -5.85 13.92 2.89
N HIS A 117 -5.04 14.15 1.84
CA HIS A 117 -4.06 13.18 1.37
C HIS A 117 -2.70 13.40 2.05
N ASP A 118 -2.70 13.31 3.37
CA ASP A 118 -1.54 13.43 4.25
C ASP A 118 -1.54 12.34 5.33
N MET A 119 -0.41 12.18 6.01
CA MET A 119 -0.24 11.11 6.98
C MET A 119 -1.10 11.25 8.24
N ASP A 120 -1.51 12.47 8.61
CA ASP A 120 -2.37 12.68 9.77
C ASP A 120 -3.79 12.15 9.49
N HIS A 121 -4.33 12.45 8.30
CA HIS A 121 -5.62 11.90 7.87
C HIS A 121 -5.55 10.38 7.66
N TYR A 122 -4.48 9.86 7.05
CA TYR A 122 -4.33 8.42 6.85
C TYR A 122 -4.29 7.66 8.18
N ALA A 123 -3.54 8.15 9.17
CA ALA A 123 -3.50 7.56 10.51
C ALA A 123 -4.85 7.67 11.25
N ALA A 124 -5.57 8.77 11.07
CA ALA A 124 -6.92 8.95 11.63
C ALA A 124 -7.95 7.99 10.99
N ASP A 125 -7.85 7.73 9.68
CA ASP A 125 -8.68 6.73 8.99
C ASP A 125 -8.39 5.32 9.52
N ALA A 126 -7.11 4.97 9.68
CA ALA A 126 -6.71 3.71 10.30
C ALA A 126 -7.30 3.57 11.72
N ALA A 127 -7.26 4.63 12.52
CA ALA A 127 -7.88 4.66 13.85
C ALA A 127 -9.39 4.43 13.78
N ALA A 128 -10.08 5.04 12.82
CA ALA A 128 -11.52 4.86 12.62
C ALA A 128 -11.86 3.40 12.28
N VAL A 129 -11.07 2.72 11.42
CA VAL A 129 -11.24 1.30 11.11
C VAL A 129 -11.03 0.44 12.36
N VAL A 130 -9.95 0.67 13.10
CA VAL A 130 -9.61 -0.08 14.32
C VAL A 130 -10.69 0.09 15.40
N GLU A 131 -11.20 1.30 15.57
CA GLU A 131 -12.28 1.60 16.53
C GLU A 131 -13.60 0.94 16.11
N HIS A 132 -14.00 1.07 14.85
CA HIS A 132 -15.22 0.48 14.31
C HIS A 132 -15.26 -1.04 14.50
N LEU A 133 -14.16 -1.72 14.18
CA LEU A 133 -14.02 -3.18 14.34
C LEU A 133 -13.66 -3.60 15.75
N ASN A 134 -13.52 -2.65 16.70
CA ASN A 134 -13.09 -2.84 18.07
C ASN A 134 -11.85 -3.75 18.18
N LEU A 135 -10.85 -3.54 17.32
CA LEU A 135 -9.63 -4.33 17.34
C LEU A 135 -8.82 -4.00 18.61
N ARG A 136 -8.32 -5.04 19.27
CA ARG A 136 -7.46 -4.97 20.44
C ARG A 136 -6.33 -5.95 20.29
N ASP A 137 -5.22 -5.68 20.96
CA ASP A 137 -4.01 -6.50 20.92
C ASP A 137 -3.52 -6.75 19.47
N ALA A 138 -3.75 -5.77 18.60
CA ALA A 138 -3.50 -5.87 17.17
C ALA A 138 -2.00 -5.75 16.84
N VAL A 139 -1.58 -6.49 15.81
CA VAL A 139 -0.29 -6.29 15.14
C VAL A 139 -0.53 -5.45 13.90
N HIS A 140 0.19 -4.35 13.74
CA HIS A 140 0.10 -3.49 12.57
C HIS A 140 1.30 -3.68 11.64
N ILE A 141 1.06 -4.01 10.38
CA ILE A 141 2.07 -4.28 9.36
C ILE A 141 1.91 -3.29 8.21
N GLY A 142 2.92 -2.49 7.95
CA GLY A 142 2.88 -1.48 6.88
C GLY A 142 4.01 -1.63 5.88
N HIS A 143 3.66 -1.59 4.59
CA HIS A 143 4.62 -1.59 3.49
C HIS A 143 4.79 -0.18 2.92
N SER A 144 6.04 0.25 2.71
CA SER A 144 6.34 1.52 2.03
C SER A 144 5.66 2.72 2.73
N THR A 145 4.79 3.45 2.02
CA THR A 145 3.91 4.49 2.57
C THR A 145 3.08 3.99 3.74
N GLY A 146 2.60 2.74 3.67
CA GLY A 146 1.85 2.11 4.77
C GLY A 146 2.69 1.94 6.03
N GLY A 147 4.01 1.80 5.92
CA GLY A 147 4.92 1.82 7.08
C GLY A 147 4.98 3.19 7.76
N GLY A 148 4.92 4.27 6.99
CA GLY A 148 4.76 5.62 7.53
C GLY A 148 3.42 5.82 8.24
N GLU A 149 2.34 5.28 7.65
CA GLU A 149 1.01 5.29 8.26
C GLU A 149 0.98 4.50 9.57
N VAL A 150 1.61 3.30 9.63
CA VAL A 150 1.77 2.51 10.86
C VAL A 150 2.55 3.31 11.91
N ALA A 151 3.67 3.91 11.54
CA ALA A 151 4.48 4.70 12.49
C ALA A 151 3.65 5.83 13.11
N ARG A 152 2.92 6.61 12.30
CA ARG A 152 2.05 7.69 12.76
C ARG A 152 0.87 7.20 13.56
N TYR A 153 0.20 6.13 13.10
CA TYR A 153 -0.93 5.54 13.80
C TYR A 153 -0.53 5.03 15.19
N VAL A 154 0.51 4.21 15.28
CA VAL A 154 0.94 3.61 16.56
C VAL A 154 1.34 4.68 17.57
N ALA A 155 2.09 5.70 17.11
CA ALA A 155 2.57 6.78 17.96
C ALA A 155 1.45 7.69 18.48
N ARG A 156 0.42 7.97 17.68
CA ARG A 156 -0.58 9.01 17.98
C ARG A 156 -1.96 8.47 18.29
N HIS A 157 -2.33 7.31 17.79
CA HIS A 157 -3.67 6.74 17.88
C HIS A 157 -3.70 5.32 18.48
N GLY A 158 -2.56 4.67 18.70
CA GLY A 158 -2.48 3.28 19.14
C GLY A 158 -3.20 2.98 20.47
N ASN A 159 -3.17 3.91 21.43
CA ASN A 159 -3.98 3.93 22.66
C ASN A 159 -4.15 2.57 23.35
N GLY A 160 -3.09 1.76 23.49
CA GLY A 160 -3.12 0.43 24.12
C GLY A 160 -3.84 -0.65 23.28
N ARG A 161 -4.15 -0.40 22.01
CA ARG A 161 -4.76 -1.37 21.10
C ARG A 161 -3.73 -2.15 20.27
N VAL A 162 -2.47 -1.72 20.28
CA VAL A 162 -1.37 -2.27 19.47
C VAL A 162 -0.41 -3.02 20.37
N THR A 163 -0.06 -4.25 19.99
CA THR A 163 0.94 -5.07 20.68
C THR A 163 2.27 -5.09 19.97
N LYS A 164 2.27 -5.04 18.62
CA LYS A 164 3.48 -5.07 17.78
C LYS A 164 3.29 -4.24 16.53
N ALA A 165 4.41 -3.77 15.96
CA ALA A 165 4.44 -3.07 14.68
C ALA A 165 5.47 -3.68 13.73
N VAL A 166 5.20 -3.62 12.42
CA VAL A 166 6.15 -4.01 11.38
C VAL A 166 6.26 -2.90 10.34
N LEU A 167 7.48 -2.47 10.08
CA LEU A 167 7.84 -1.49 9.06
C LEU A 167 8.59 -2.21 7.94
N MET A 168 7.91 -2.49 6.82
CA MET A 168 8.46 -3.25 5.70
C MET A 168 8.76 -2.34 4.53
N SER A 169 10.02 -2.27 4.08
CA SER A 169 10.46 -1.37 2.98
C SER A 169 9.87 0.04 3.16
N ALA A 170 9.82 0.50 4.42
CA ALA A 170 9.02 1.62 4.85
C ALA A 170 9.73 2.97 4.65
N VAL A 171 8.94 4.03 4.43
CA VAL A 171 9.44 5.38 4.15
C VAL A 171 10.04 6.15 5.35
N PRO A 172 9.71 5.87 6.64
CA PRO A 172 10.34 6.55 7.76
C PRO A 172 11.87 6.38 7.83
N PRO A 173 12.61 7.36 8.42
CA PRO A 173 12.08 8.53 9.14
C PRO A 173 11.65 9.68 8.23
N ILE A 174 12.26 9.89 7.07
CA ILE A 174 11.91 10.89 6.07
C ILE A 174 12.66 10.60 4.78
N MET A 175 11.99 10.67 3.64
CA MET A 175 12.65 10.35 2.36
C MET A 175 13.37 11.56 1.75
N VAL A 176 12.76 12.75 1.82
CA VAL A 176 13.32 13.94 1.17
C VAL A 176 14.54 14.44 1.92
N LYS A 177 15.49 14.97 1.16
CA LYS A 177 16.68 15.64 1.68
C LYS A 177 16.29 16.93 2.42
N THR A 178 16.71 17.02 3.68
CA THR A 178 16.53 18.19 4.56
C THR A 178 17.80 18.43 5.36
N PRO A 179 17.91 19.54 6.11
CA PRO A 179 19.01 19.71 7.05
C PRO A 179 19.12 18.58 8.10
N SER A 180 17.98 17.99 8.51
CA SER A 180 17.92 16.84 9.44
C SER A 180 18.14 15.49 8.75
N ASN A 181 18.02 15.43 7.42
CA ASN A 181 18.25 14.25 6.59
C ASN A 181 19.12 14.59 5.37
N PRO A 182 20.42 14.85 5.57
CA PRO A 182 21.31 15.36 4.51
C PRO A 182 21.58 14.35 3.40
N ASP A 183 21.39 13.04 3.67
CA ASP A 183 21.57 11.96 2.70
C ASP A 183 20.26 11.55 1.99
N GLY A 184 19.14 12.19 2.34
CA GLY A 184 17.84 11.95 1.72
C GLY A 184 17.82 12.27 0.22
N LEU A 185 16.77 11.79 -0.45
CA LEU A 185 16.58 12.01 -1.88
C LEU A 185 16.26 13.48 -2.18
N PRO A 186 16.84 14.06 -3.24
CA PRO A 186 16.49 15.41 -3.66
C PRO A 186 15.02 15.55 -3.99
N ILE A 187 14.41 16.71 -3.73
CA ILE A 187 12.98 16.97 -4.00
C ILE A 187 12.61 16.76 -5.49
N GLU A 188 13.57 17.00 -6.39
CA GLU A 188 13.40 16.83 -7.84
C GLU A 188 13.07 15.37 -8.23
N VAL A 189 13.46 14.38 -7.41
CA VAL A 189 13.06 12.98 -7.61
C VAL A 189 11.54 12.86 -7.49
N PHE A 190 10.97 13.41 -6.43
CA PHE A 190 9.53 13.38 -6.15
C PHE A 190 8.73 14.26 -7.12
N ASP A 191 9.27 15.39 -7.53
CA ASP A 191 8.68 16.23 -8.58
C ASP A 191 8.67 15.50 -9.93
N GLY A 192 9.68 14.68 -10.20
CA GLY A 192 9.72 13.79 -11.35
C GLY A 192 8.59 12.76 -11.33
N LEU A 193 8.28 12.16 -10.16
CA LEU A 193 7.15 11.25 -9.99
C LEU A 193 5.81 11.97 -10.23
N ARG A 194 5.62 13.17 -9.64
CA ARG A 194 4.42 14.00 -9.86
C ARG A 194 4.24 14.32 -11.33
N LYS A 195 5.32 14.71 -12.02
CA LYS A 195 5.31 15.03 -13.46
C LYS A 195 4.95 13.81 -14.31
N SER A 196 5.52 12.64 -14.03
CA SER A 196 5.25 11.40 -14.75
C SER A 196 3.79 10.96 -14.58
N LEU A 197 3.28 11.02 -13.33
CA LEU A 197 1.88 10.72 -13.02
C LEU A 197 0.93 11.66 -13.78
N ALA A 198 1.19 12.96 -13.77
CA ALA A 198 0.36 13.95 -14.43
C ALA A 198 0.40 13.82 -15.97
N ALA A 199 1.53 13.44 -16.54
CA ALA A 199 1.70 13.31 -17.98
C ALA A 199 0.98 12.06 -18.54
N ASN A 200 1.21 10.89 -17.93
CA ASN A 200 0.57 9.63 -18.33
C ASN A 200 0.59 8.62 -17.17
N ARG A 201 -0.41 8.71 -16.28
CA ARG A 201 -0.52 7.83 -15.12
C ARG A 201 -0.53 6.34 -15.50
N ALA A 202 -1.22 5.99 -16.58
CA ALA A 202 -1.37 4.60 -16.99
C ALA A 202 -0.02 3.98 -17.40
N GLN A 203 0.79 4.71 -18.17
CA GLN A 203 2.12 4.26 -18.56
C GLN A 203 3.08 4.26 -17.38
N PHE A 204 3.08 5.33 -16.56
CA PHE A 204 3.91 5.42 -15.37
C PHE A 204 3.67 4.23 -14.42
N TYR A 205 2.40 3.83 -14.25
CA TYR A 205 2.05 2.68 -13.41
C TYR A 205 2.36 1.31 -14.06
N ARG A 206 2.67 1.27 -15.35
CA ARG A 206 3.26 0.09 -15.97
C ARG A 206 4.77 0.05 -15.80
N ASP A 207 5.44 1.20 -15.92
CA ASP A 207 6.90 1.28 -15.89
C ASP A 207 7.48 0.97 -14.51
N VAL A 208 6.86 1.49 -13.43
CA VAL A 208 7.34 1.30 -12.05
C VAL A 208 7.42 -0.18 -11.66
N PRO A 209 6.35 -0.99 -11.77
CA PRO A 209 6.41 -2.41 -11.42
C PRO A 209 7.17 -3.27 -12.43
N SER A 210 7.28 -2.83 -13.71
CA SER A 210 8.09 -3.52 -14.72
C SER A 210 9.60 -3.38 -14.48
N GLY A 211 10.00 -2.49 -13.60
CA GLY A 211 11.40 -2.16 -13.34
C GLY A 211 11.72 -2.14 -11.84
N PRO A 212 11.91 -0.96 -11.24
CA PRO A 212 12.55 -0.80 -9.93
C PRO A 212 11.75 -1.35 -8.75
N PHE A 213 10.40 -1.40 -8.84
CA PHE A 213 9.57 -1.82 -7.71
C PHE A 213 9.79 -3.31 -7.34
N TYR A 214 9.84 -4.17 -8.35
CA TYR A 214 10.04 -5.61 -8.18
C TYR A 214 11.45 -6.08 -8.56
N GLY A 215 12.35 -5.15 -8.93
CA GLY A 215 13.70 -5.49 -9.36
C GLY A 215 13.74 -6.16 -10.74
N PHE A 216 12.66 -6.06 -11.54
CA PHE A 216 12.60 -6.67 -12.87
C PHE A 216 13.53 -6.04 -13.90
N ASN A 217 14.12 -4.87 -13.60
CA ASN A 217 15.17 -4.22 -14.37
C ASN A 217 16.58 -4.77 -14.07
N ARG A 218 16.73 -5.76 -13.18
CA ARG A 218 18.03 -6.36 -12.87
C ARG A 218 18.44 -7.40 -13.92
N PRO A 219 19.74 -7.56 -14.18
CA PRO A 219 20.22 -8.59 -15.10
C PRO A 219 19.75 -9.99 -14.69
N GLY A 220 19.16 -10.72 -15.62
CA GLY A 220 18.62 -12.08 -15.41
C GLY A 220 17.26 -12.14 -14.71
N ALA A 221 16.68 -11.00 -14.31
CA ALA A 221 15.31 -10.96 -13.77
C ALA A 221 14.29 -11.44 -14.83
N LYS A 222 13.23 -12.08 -14.34
CA LYS A 222 12.10 -12.53 -15.18
C LYS A 222 10.86 -11.75 -14.78
N PRO A 223 10.44 -10.76 -15.57
CA PRO A 223 9.22 -10.01 -15.30
C PRO A 223 8.00 -10.94 -15.22
N LEU A 224 7.15 -10.72 -14.22
CA LEU A 224 5.91 -11.45 -14.00
C LEU A 224 4.73 -10.59 -14.41
N GLU A 225 4.22 -10.77 -15.62
CA GLU A 225 3.15 -9.95 -16.20
C GLU A 225 1.89 -9.87 -15.33
N GLY A 226 1.52 -10.97 -14.67
CA GLY A 226 0.39 -10.98 -13.73
C GLY A 226 0.61 -10.05 -12.53
N VAL A 227 1.82 -10.03 -11.98
CA VAL A 227 2.21 -9.14 -10.87
C VAL A 227 2.21 -7.68 -11.33
N ILE A 228 2.82 -7.38 -12.47
CA ILE A 228 2.85 -6.05 -13.08
C ILE A 228 1.41 -5.56 -13.36
N GLY A 229 0.59 -6.42 -13.95
CA GLY A 229 -0.81 -6.11 -14.26
C GLY A 229 -1.65 -5.86 -13.01
N ASN A 230 -1.44 -6.64 -11.94
CA ASN A 230 -2.14 -6.44 -10.67
C ASN A 230 -1.75 -5.10 -9.99
N TRP A 231 -0.46 -4.75 -9.99
CA TRP A 231 0.02 -3.46 -9.50
C TRP A 231 -0.61 -2.29 -10.27
N TRP A 232 -0.58 -2.38 -11.61
CA TRP A 232 -1.19 -1.39 -12.51
C TRP A 232 -2.69 -1.23 -12.24
N ARG A 233 -3.44 -2.36 -12.14
CA ARG A 233 -4.87 -2.36 -11.85
C ARG A 233 -5.17 -1.63 -10.54
N GLN A 234 -4.46 -1.95 -9.47
CA GLN A 234 -4.64 -1.31 -8.17
C GLN A 234 -4.37 0.20 -8.25
N GLY A 235 -3.26 0.60 -8.87
CA GLY A 235 -2.94 2.00 -9.07
C GLY A 235 -4.02 2.75 -9.87
N MET A 236 -4.57 2.13 -10.92
CA MET A 236 -5.56 2.77 -11.80
C MET A 236 -6.96 2.90 -11.17
N ILE A 237 -7.32 2.07 -10.20
CA ILE A 237 -8.60 2.19 -9.47
C ILE A 237 -8.60 3.41 -8.56
N GLY A 238 -7.47 3.78 -7.97
CA GLY A 238 -7.36 4.95 -7.10
C GLY A 238 -7.51 6.29 -7.83
N GLY A 239 -7.83 7.34 -7.08
CA GLY A 239 -8.00 8.72 -7.56
C GLY A 239 -6.66 9.37 -7.96
N ALA A 240 -6.60 9.95 -9.15
CA ALA A 240 -5.37 10.59 -9.65
C ALA A 240 -4.89 11.73 -8.72
N LYS A 241 -5.83 12.52 -8.18
CA LYS A 241 -5.53 13.64 -7.26
C LYS A 241 -4.93 13.13 -5.95
N ALA A 242 -5.55 12.11 -5.36
CA ALA A 242 -5.07 11.48 -4.13
C ALA A 242 -3.66 10.89 -4.28
N GLN A 243 -3.42 10.24 -5.40
CA GLN A 243 -2.12 9.64 -5.70
C GLN A 243 -1.05 10.69 -5.99
N TYR A 244 -1.42 11.80 -6.63
CA TYR A 244 -0.52 12.93 -6.86
C TYR A 244 -0.11 13.61 -5.53
N ASP A 245 -1.08 13.93 -4.68
CA ASP A 245 -0.84 14.56 -3.39
C ASP A 245 -0.15 13.59 -2.41
N GLY A 246 -0.48 12.30 -2.49
CA GLY A 246 0.14 11.24 -1.70
C GLY A 246 1.65 11.13 -1.88
N ILE A 247 2.20 11.61 -3.02
CA ILE A 247 3.65 11.70 -3.20
C ILE A 247 4.27 12.61 -2.13
N LYS A 248 3.63 13.74 -1.82
CA LYS A 248 4.07 14.61 -0.72
C LYS A 248 3.96 13.92 0.63
N ALA A 249 2.85 13.22 0.86
CA ALA A 249 2.60 12.54 2.12
C ALA A 249 3.72 11.54 2.45
N PHE A 250 4.14 10.70 1.51
CA PHE A 250 5.16 9.70 1.80
C PHE A 250 6.59 10.24 1.74
N SER A 251 6.87 11.29 0.97
CA SER A 251 8.23 11.77 0.75
C SER A 251 8.67 12.88 1.70
N GLU A 252 7.75 13.77 2.09
CA GLU A 252 8.06 15.00 2.82
C GLU A 252 7.62 14.96 4.29
N THR A 253 6.87 13.93 4.72
CA THR A 253 6.49 13.78 6.13
C THR A 253 7.68 13.32 6.96
N ASP A 254 7.98 14.06 8.04
CA ASP A 254 8.94 13.64 9.04
C ASP A 254 8.26 12.76 10.12
N PHE A 255 8.72 11.53 10.24
CA PHE A 255 8.26 10.54 11.21
C PHE A 255 9.23 10.38 12.39
N THR A 256 10.25 11.24 12.53
CA THR A 256 11.28 11.10 13.56
C THR A 256 10.68 11.00 14.95
N GLU A 257 9.74 11.90 15.28
CA GLU A 257 9.09 11.89 16.59
C GLU A 257 8.07 10.75 16.72
N ASP A 258 7.40 10.36 15.60
CA ASP A 258 6.50 9.20 15.63
C ASP A 258 7.28 7.92 15.98
N LEU A 259 8.46 7.68 15.36
CA LEU A 259 9.30 6.52 15.68
C LEU A 259 9.78 6.51 17.14
N ARG A 260 10.19 7.67 17.69
CA ARG A 260 10.60 7.79 19.10
C ARG A 260 9.48 7.48 20.09
N ASN A 261 8.23 7.69 19.66
CA ASN A 261 7.02 7.47 20.47
C ASN A 261 6.39 6.09 20.26
N ILE A 262 6.98 5.20 19.47
CA ILE A 262 6.58 3.79 19.42
C ILE A 262 7.22 3.04 20.59
N HIS A 263 6.37 2.46 21.43
CA HIS A 263 6.79 1.73 22.64
C HIS A 263 6.57 0.21 22.54
N VAL A 264 5.99 -0.28 21.46
CA VAL A 264 5.77 -1.70 21.22
C VAL A 264 6.96 -2.33 20.48
N PRO A 265 7.19 -3.66 20.62
CA PRO A 265 8.14 -4.35 19.78
C PRO A 265 7.89 -4.07 18.30
N THR A 266 8.95 -3.70 17.58
CA THR A 266 8.84 -3.27 16.18
C THR A 266 9.85 -4.02 15.33
N LEU A 267 9.39 -4.75 14.32
CA LEU A 267 10.22 -5.39 13.31
C LEU A 267 10.39 -4.44 12.11
N VAL A 268 11.64 -4.15 11.77
CA VAL A 268 12.00 -3.40 10.57
C VAL A 268 12.58 -4.37 9.55
N MET A 269 11.86 -4.55 8.42
CA MET A 269 12.23 -5.48 7.34
C MET A 269 12.56 -4.68 6.08
N HIS A 270 13.70 -4.94 5.43
CA HIS A 270 14.07 -4.19 4.23
C HIS A 270 14.97 -5.02 3.31
N GLY A 271 14.73 -4.92 2.00
CA GLY A 271 15.65 -5.46 1.00
C GLY A 271 16.82 -4.51 0.74
N ASP A 272 18.04 -5.03 0.60
CA ASP A 272 19.20 -4.18 0.32
C ASP A 272 19.31 -3.76 -1.16
N ASP A 273 18.49 -4.37 -2.05
CA ASP A 273 18.30 -3.96 -3.44
C ASP A 273 17.00 -3.16 -3.65
N ASP A 274 16.44 -2.58 -2.61
CA ASP A 274 15.29 -1.68 -2.72
C ASP A 274 15.69 -0.39 -3.45
N GLN A 275 15.16 -0.25 -4.68
CA GLN A 275 15.45 0.88 -5.58
C GLN A 275 14.44 2.02 -5.41
N ILE A 276 13.40 1.84 -4.59
CA ILE A 276 12.34 2.83 -4.33
C ILE A 276 12.63 3.58 -3.03
N VAL A 277 12.87 2.84 -1.95
CA VAL A 277 13.22 3.38 -0.63
C VAL A 277 14.59 2.82 -0.24
N PRO A 278 15.68 3.60 -0.34
CA PRO A 278 16.99 3.12 0.01
C PRO A 278 17.06 2.71 1.50
N TYR A 279 17.36 1.43 1.78
CA TYR A 279 17.32 0.90 3.15
C TYR A 279 18.27 1.63 4.11
N LYS A 280 19.37 2.21 3.60
CA LYS A 280 20.36 2.93 4.39
C LYS A 280 19.79 4.24 4.94
N ASP A 281 18.93 4.88 4.17
CA ASP A 281 18.33 6.18 4.48
C ASP A 281 16.94 6.03 5.13
N ALA A 282 16.46 4.79 5.26
CA ALA A 282 15.18 4.45 5.87
C ALA A 282 15.34 3.47 7.04
N ALA A 283 15.48 2.17 6.78
CA ALA A 283 15.52 1.13 7.82
C ALA A 283 16.65 1.35 8.84
N LEU A 284 17.88 1.64 8.37
CA LEU A 284 19.02 1.85 9.27
C LEU A 284 18.91 3.11 10.13
N LEU A 285 18.15 4.09 9.70
CA LEU A 285 17.85 5.29 10.49
C LEU A 285 16.67 5.05 11.45
N SER A 286 15.63 4.37 10.97
CA SER A 286 14.45 4.04 11.77
C SER A 286 14.79 3.24 13.03
N VAL A 287 15.63 2.21 12.91
CA VAL A 287 16.02 1.39 14.08
C VAL A 287 16.79 2.15 15.15
N LYS A 288 17.47 3.25 14.79
CA LYS A 288 18.16 4.09 15.77
C LYS A 288 17.19 4.96 16.58
N LEU A 289 15.99 5.18 16.09
CA LEU A 289 14.95 6.01 16.70
C LEU A 289 13.97 5.18 17.52
N LEU A 290 13.71 3.92 17.10
CA LEU A 290 12.82 3.00 17.77
C LEU A 290 13.44 2.45 19.07
N LYS A 291 12.64 2.31 20.13
CA LYS A 291 13.12 1.81 21.44
C LYS A 291 13.28 0.29 21.48
N HIS A 292 12.41 -0.44 20.79
CA HIS A 292 12.33 -1.90 20.79
C HIS A 292 12.30 -2.43 19.36
N ALA A 293 13.41 -2.23 18.62
CA ALA A 293 13.51 -2.59 17.22
C ALA A 293 14.29 -3.89 17.01
N THR A 294 13.77 -4.74 16.13
CA THR A 294 14.50 -5.82 15.50
C THR A 294 14.68 -5.49 14.02
N LEU A 295 15.90 -5.53 13.51
CA LEU A 295 16.21 -5.25 12.10
C LEU A 295 16.47 -6.55 11.35
N LYS A 296 15.82 -6.69 10.19
CA LYS A 296 16.08 -7.78 9.24
C LYS A 296 16.31 -7.23 7.84
N ILE A 297 17.53 -7.38 7.33
CA ILE A 297 17.91 -7.00 5.96
C ILE A 297 17.93 -8.25 5.09
N TYR A 298 17.34 -8.16 3.90
CA TYR A 298 17.24 -9.26 2.94
C TYR A 298 18.15 -8.98 1.73
N PRO A 299 19.24 -9.74 1.57
CA PRO A 299 20.17 -9.56 0.46
C PRO A 299 19.50 -9.78 -0.90
N GLY A 300 19.61 -8.81 -1.79
CA GLY A 300 19.07 -8.85 -3.16
C GLY A 300 17.56 -8.69 -3.27
N PHE A 301 16.81 -8.47 -2.17
CA PHE A 301 15.37 -8.32 -2.25
C PHE A 301 14.99 -6.90 -2.68
N PRO A 302 14.01 -6.77 -3.61
CA PRO A 302 13.52 -5.48 -4.09
C PRO A 302 12.50 -4.86 -3.15
N HIS A 303 11.99 -3.67 -3.50
CA HIS A 303 10.95 -2.96 -2.76
C HIS A 303 9.67 -3.79 -2.54
N GLY A 304 9.18 -4.45 -3.61
CA GLY A 304 7.99 -5.29 -3.57
C GLY A 304 8.24 -6.72 -3.08
N MET A 305 9.16 -6.93 -2.14
CA MET A 305 9.56 -8.26 -1.65
C MET A 305 8.39 -9.05 -1.02
N LEU A 306 7.35 -8.40 -0.50
CA LEU A 306 6.17 -9.08 0.04
C LEU A 306 5.44 -9.91 -1.04
N THR A 307 5.58 -9.53 -2.31
CA THR A 307 4.99 -10.22 -3.45
C THR A 307 5.98 -11.20 -4.08
N THR A 308 7.21 -10.74 -4.36
CA THR A 308 8.19 -11.55 -5.08
C THR A 308 8.86 -12.62 -4.22
N HIS A 309 8.87 -12.45 -2.91
CA HIS A 309 9.49 -13.35 -1.93
C HIS A 309 8.51 -13.68 -0.78
N ALA A 310 7.23 -13.85 -1.13
CA ALA A 310 6.13 -13.98 -0.17
C ALA A 310 6.37 -15.10 0.86
N ASP A 311 6.89 -16.25 0.46
CA ASP A 311 7.14 -17.39 1.37
C ASP A 311 8.10 -17.01 2.50
N THR A 312 9.23 -16.39 2.17
CA THR A 312 10.23 -15.95 3.16
C THR A 312 9.65 -14.87 4.07
N ILE A 313 9.01 -13.86 3.48
CA ILE A 313 8.44 -12.74 4.22
C ILE A 313 7.31 -13.19 5.15
N ASN A 314 6.43 -14.07 4.68
CA ASN A 314 5.32 -14.60 5.49
C ASN A 314 5.80 -15.39 6.71
N GLN A 315 6.84 -16.23 6.56
CA GLN A 315 7.39 -17.00 7.67
C GLN A 315 8.05 -16.10 8.73
N ASP A 316 8.77 -15.08 8.29
CA ASP A 316 9.41 -14.14 9.20
C ASP A 316 8.39 -13.26 9.94
N LEU A 317 7.36 -12.81 9.24
CA LEU A 317 6.23 -12.10 9.86
C LEU A 317 5.54 -13.00 10.90
N LEU A 318 5.24 -14.26 10.55
CA LEU A 318 4.57 -15.20 11.45
C LEU A 318 5.41 -15.48 12.70
N THR A 319 6.73 -15.63 12.54
CA THR A 319 7.66 -15.80 13.66
C THR A 319 7.58 -14.62 14.61
N PHE A 320 7.71 -13.39 14.10
CA PHE A 320 7.65 -12.19 14.91
C PHE A 320 6.27 -11.99 15.60
N VAL A 321 5.19 -12.32 14.89
CA VAL A 321 3.82 -12.19 15.46
C VAL A 321 3.60 -13.15 16.63
N LYS A 322 4.20 -14.36 16.59
CA LYS A 322 4.09 -15.39 17.65
C LYS A 322 4.93 -15.12 18.90
N GLU A 323 6.05 -14.42 18.79
CA GLU A 323 6.88 -13.99 19.92
C GLU A 323 6.13 -13.11 20.91
#